data_be7d16757409abf5761f4c49d1008896
#
_entry.id   be7d16757409abf5761f4c49d1008896
#
_cell.length_a   1.000
_cell.length_b   1.000
_cell.length_c   1.000
_cell.angle_alpha   90.00
_cell.angle_beta   90.00
_cell.angle_gamma   90.00
#
_symmetry.space_group_name_H-M   'P 1'
#
loop_
_entity.id
_entity.type
_entity.pdbx_description
1 polymer ?
#
loop_
_entity_poly.entity_id
_entity_poly.type
_entity_poly.pdbx_seq_one_letter_code
_entity_poly.pdbx_strand_id
1 'polypeptide(L)'
;MTKKILLTLLVVFLASSCASKNGGVGLDDLLNVANSASAKNIAKIASSADPKETAKAMLDYKRKQWERNPMQLAQDLKVAKRDFDRLMNTLSGNVNRNWGKKETRLPGRKTYVKYSKQYKSRAIVDFERGEISVETLEENADANLKSAIVTTLLTPEDPASVDVFSDSAVDLNSKSTPFLLGLVLNDAGQEISTPELAAGFADKLLQQAKTRKIQTDKGEKTVRYITFRMVANFEDQKAQKYLQTVRKYAKQYNVSPSLVLGVIRTESSFNPHAVSSVPAYGLMQLVPTSGGREAYRRAKNQDIAPSKDYLFDPENNIELGAAYLSVLTYDQLDGVDDRMSRDYCVISAYNTGPSNVMRAFTDAKGKQRFEDGMQRINSLSPAQVYQTLHENLPYEETRNYLPTVNNNRKRYYSVDKTVAADDNKTPTSAP
;
A
#
# COMPACT_ATOMS: atom_id res chain seq x y z
N MET A 1 12.10 14.91 -28.31
CA MET A 1 11.91 13.97 -27.18
C MET A 1 12.20 14.61 -25.82
N THR A 2 13.14 15.50 -25.70
CA THR A 2 13.59 16.18 -24.47
C THR A 2 12.59 17.16 -23.85
N LYS A 3 11.76 17.86 -24.63
CA LYS A 3 10.79 18.85 -24.11
C LYS A 3 9.59 18.24 -23.36
N LYS A 4 9.14 17.01 -23.72
CA LYS A 4 8.04 16.34 -23.01
C LYS A 4 8.47 15.79 -21.64
N ILE A 5 9.69 15.29 -21.54
CA ILE A 5 10.27 14.79 -20.28
C ILE A 5 10.53 15.96 -19.32
N LEU A 6 10.99 17.10 -19.83
CA LEU A 6 11.23 18.30 -19.04
C LEU A 6 9.91 18.91 -18.50
N LEU A 7 8.82 18.82 -19.27
CA LEU A 7 7.50 19.33 -18.86
C LEU A 7 6.85 18.44 -17.79
N THR A 8 7.04 17.13 -17.87
CA THR A 8 6.56 16.17 -16.84
C THR A 8 7.35 16.35 -15.54
N LEU A 9 8.66 16.57 -15.60
CA LEU A 9 9.51 16.92 -14.45
C LEU A 9 9.15 18.29 -13.85
N LEU A 10 8.79 19.27 -14.68
CA LEU A 10 8.38 20.61 -14.21
C LEU A 10 7.05 20.59 -13.47
N VAL A 11 6.09 19.74 -13.87
CA VAL A 11 4.81 19.55 -13.18
C VAL A 11 5.01 18.84 -11.83
N VAL A 12 5.93 17.88 -11.76
CA VAL A 12 6.35 17.24 -10.50
C VAL A 12 6.97 18.26 -9.55
N PHE A 13 7.79 19.18 -10.06
CA PHE A 13 8.44 20.23 -9.24
C PHE A 13 7.45 21.30 -8.76
N LEU A 14 6.46 21.67 -9.58
CA LEU A 14 5.41 22.63 -9.20
C LEU A 14 4.40 22.02 -8.21
N ALA A 15 4.12 20.72 -8.33
CA ALA A 15 3.25 20.02 -7.39
C ALA A 15 3.89 19.90 -5.99
N SER A 16 5.20 19.62 -5.91
CA SER A 16 5.94 19.56 -4.65
C SER A 16 6.01 20.92 -3.94
N SER A 17 6.05 22.03 -4.69
CA SER A 17 6.06 23.38 -4.10
C SER A 17 4.65 23.87 -3.69
N CYS A 18 3.58 23.32 -4.26
CA CYS A 18 2.19 23.63 -3.87
C CYS A 18 1.68 22.76 -2.72
N ALA A 19 2.25 21.56 -2.51
CA ALA A 19 1.85 20.64 -1.43
C ALA A 19 2.18 21.16 -0.01
N SER A 20 2.98 22.24 0.10
CA SER A 20 3.51 22.69 1.39
C SER A 20 2.58 23.55 2.23
N LYS A 21 1.37 23.90 1.80
CA LYS A 21 0.57 24.83 2.59
C LYS A 21 -0.88 24.49 2.95
N ASN A 22 -1.59 23.57 2.28
CA ASN A 22 -2.94 23.15 2.76
C ASN A 22 -3.48 22.02 1.85
N GLY A 23 -3.51 20.78 2.31
CA GLY A 23 -4.26 19.67 1.72
C GLY A 23 -4.09 19.59 0.19
N GLY A 24 -2.89 19.30 -0.30
CA GLY A 24 -2.55 19.36 -1.70
C GLY A 24 -3.21 18.26 -2.54
N VAL A 25 -3.45 18.55 -3.79
CA VAL A 25 -3.74 17.55 -4.83
C VAL A 25 -2.52 16.62 -4.91
N GLY A 26 -2.70 15.31 -4.74
CA GLY A 26 -1.61 14.34 -4.75
C GLY A 26 -0.90 14.31 -6.12
N LEU A 27 0.38 13.93 -6.11
CA LEU A 27 1.18 13.81 -7.33
C LEU A 27 0.49 12.92 -8.38
N ASP A 28 -0.25 11.90 -7.95
CA ASP A 28 -0.96 11.00 -8.87
C ASP A 28 -2.31 11.55 -9.33
N ASP A 29 -2.96 12.42 -8.57
CA ASP A 29 -4.11 13.15 -9.09
C ASP A 29 -3.66 14.04 -10.25
N LEU A 30 -2.50 14.68 -10.11
CA LEU A 30 -1.87 15.44 -11.18
C LEU A 30 -1.33 14.54 -12.30
N LEU A 31 -0.74 13.39 -12.00
CA LEU A 31 -0.30 12.41 -12.99
C LEU A 31 -1.49 11.76 -13.70
N ASN A 32 -2.59 11.44 -13.02
CA ASN A 32 -3.81 10.93 -13.62
C ASN A 32 -4.47 11.99 -14.52
N VAL A 33 -4.51 13.24 -14.10
CA VAL A 33 -4.97 14.36 -14.92
C VAL A 33 -3.99 14.63 -16.06
N ALA A 34 -2.68 14.58 -15.81
CA ALA A 34 -1.63 14.78 -16.81
C ALA A 34 -1.61 13.66 -17.87
N ASN A 35 -1.84 12.40 -17.45
CA ASN A 35 -1.83 11.24 -18.34
C ASN A 35 -3.12 11.08 -19.16
N SER A 36 -4.21 11.62 -18.64
CA SER A 36 -5.50 11.70 -19.35
C SER A 36 -5.65 12.97 -20.17
N ALA A 37 -4.73 13.91 -20.04
CA ALA A 37 -4.81 15.23 -20.60
C ALA A 37 -3.64 15.49 -21.55
N SER A 38 -3.93 16.11 -22.69
CA SER A 38 -2.92 16.73 -23.53
C SER A 38 -2.12 17.76 -22.71
N ALA A 39 -0.88 18.06 -23.14
CA ALA A 39 -0.06 19.11 -22.53
C ALA A 39 -0.80 20.44 -22.28
N LYS A 40 -1.89 20.70 -23.04
CA LYS A 40 -2.80 21.84 -22.86
C LYS A 40 -3.55 21.82 -21.51
N ASN A 41 -3.96 20.67 -21.01
CA ASN A 41 -4.69 20.58 -19.73
C ASN A 41 -3.75 20.76 -18.53
N ILE A 42 -2.51 20.27 -18.62
CA ILE A 42 -1.49 20.53 -17.60
C ILE A 42 -1.17 22.02 -17.53
N ALA A 43 -0.97 22.66 -18.68
CA ALA A 43 -0.77 24.11 -18.74
C ALA A 43 -1.96 24.88 -18.18
N LYS A 44 -3.19 24.41 -18.40
CA LYS A 44 -4.42 25.01 -17.88
C LYS A 44 -4.53 24.89 -16.35
N ILE A 45 -4.14 23.75 -15.77
CA ILE A 45 -4.08 23.59 -14.31
C ILE A 45 -3.01 24.52 -13.72
N ALA A 46 -1.80 24.49 -14.26
CA ALA A 46 -0.67 25.28 -13.76
C ALA A 46 -0.88 26.81 -13.87
N SER A 47 -1.69 27.25 -14.85
CA SER A 47 -1.99 28.67 -15.08
C SER A 47 -3.31 29.13 -14.45
N SER A 48 -4.06 28.27 -13.78
CA SER A 48 -5.33 28.64 -13.15
C SER A 48 -5.11 29.40 -11.83
N ALA A 49 -6.08 30.24 -11.48
CA ALA A 49 -6.08 30.98 -10.21
C ALA A 49 -6.17 30.04 -8.99
N ASP A 50 -6.79 28.86 -9.15
CA ASP A 50 -6.83 27.79 -8.18
C ASP A 50 -6.51 26.46 -8.88
N PRO A 51 -5.22 26.04 -8.87
CA PRO A 51 -4.78 24.78 -9.46
C PRO A 51 -5.46 23.54 -8.85
N LYS A 52 -5.77 23.58 -7.55
CA LYS A 52 -6.39 22.48 -6.81
C LYS A 52 -7.85 22.26 -7.26
N GLU A 53 -8.65 23.30 -7.29
CA GLU A 53 -10.05 23.24 -7.76
C GLU A 53 -10.12 22.90 -9.25
N THR A 54 -9.20 23.40 -10.06
CA THR A 54 -9.13 23.07 -11.50
C THR A 54 -8.78 21.59 -11.71
N ALA A 55 -7.82 21.04 -10.95
CA ALA A 55 -7.48 19.62 -11.01
C ALA A 55 -8.66 18.75 -10.56
N LYS A 56 -9.34 19.11 -9.48
CA LYS A 56 -10.54 18.43 -8.97
C LYS A 56 -11.67 18.42 -10.00
N ALA A 57 -11.96 19.55 -10.62
CA ALA A 57 -12.98 19.65 -11.68
C ALA A 57 -12.63 18.75 -12.90
N MET A 58 -11.36 18.65 -13.26
CA MET A 58 -10.90 17.77 -14.33
C MET A 58 -11.01 16.28 -13.96
N LEU A 59 -10.70 15.91 -12.71
CA LEU A 59 -10.91 14.56 -12.19
C LEU A 59 -12.39 14.18 -12.21
N ASP A 60 -13.27 15.07 -11.77
CA ASP A 60 -14.72 14.87 -11.80
C ASP A 60 -15.26 14.71 -13.23
N TYR A 61 -14.73 15.48 -14.17
CA TYR A 61 -15.06 15.32 -15.59
C TYR A 61 -14.62 13.94 -16.13
N LYS A 62 -13.40 13.51 -15.82
CA LYS A 62 -12.89 12.19 -16.20
C LYS A 62 -13.70 11.06 -15.58
N ARG A 63 -14.04 11.18 -14.31
CA ARG A 63 -14.91 10.23 -13.61
C ARG A 63 -16.23 10.01 -14.36
N LYS A 64 -16.92 11.09 -14.74
CA LYS A 64 -18.16 11.01 -15.54
C LYS A 64 -17.94 10.36 -16.91
N GLN A 65 -16.76 10.50 -17.51
CA GLN A 65 -16.42 9.80 -18.75
C GLN A 65 -16.25 8.28 -18.53
N TRP A 66 -15.61 7.84 -17.45
CA TRP A 66 -15.42 6.42 -17.14
C TRP A 66 -16.74 5.71 -16.83
N GLU A 67 -17.66 6.39 -16.15
CA GLU A 67 -19.02 5.88 -15.91
C GLU A 67 -19.77 5.60 -17.21
N ARG A 68 -19.55 6.43 -18.23
CA ARG A 68 -20.19 6.29 -19.55
C ARG A 68 -19.47 5.33 -20.50
N ASN A 69 -18.18 5.09 -20.26
CA ASN A 69 -17.35 4.28 -21.16
C ASN A 69 -16.31 3.44 -20.37
N PRO A 70 -16.66 2.20 -19.97
CA PRO A 70 -15.73 1.30 -19.25
C PRO A 70 -14.45 0.95 -20.03
N MET A 71 -14.48 0.99 -21.37
CA MET A 71 -13.26 0.78 -22.18
C MET A 71 -12.26 1.93 -22.01
N GLN A 72 -12.73 3.16 -21.80
CA GLN A 72 -11.87 4.29 -21.48
C GLN A 72 -11.14 4.09 -20.14
N LEU A 73 -11.85 3.56 -19.15
CA LEU A 73 -11.26 3.20 -17.86
C LEU A 73 -10.12 2.17 -18.02
N ALA A 74 -10.34 1.10 -18.81
CA ALA A 74 -9.30 0.09 -19.05
C ALA A 74 -8.07 0.68 -19.77
N GLN A 75 -8.28 1.65 -20.66
CA GLN A 75 -7.18 2.37 -21.32
C GLN A 75 -6.43 3.27 -20.34
N ASP A 76 -7.13 4.01 -19.49
CA ASP A 76 -6.53 4.91 -18.50
C ASP A 76 -5.74 4.11 -17.44
N LEU A 77 -6.20 2.90 -17.04
CA LEU A 77 -5.45 1.98 -16.18
C LEU A 77 -4.15 1.50 -16.83
N LYS A 78 -4.18 1.17 -18.13
CA LYS A 78 -2.95 0.82 -18.86
C LYS A 78 -1.98 1.99 -18.92
N VAL A 79 -2.50 3.21 -19.05
CA VAL A 79 -1.69 4.44 -19.02
C VAL A 79 -1.08 4.62 -17.63
N ALA A 80 -1.88 4.52 -16.57
CA ALA A 80 -1.40 4.64 -15.18
C ALA A 80 -0.30 3.62 -14.85
N LYS A 81 -0.49 2.34 -15.26
CA LYS A 81 0.54 1.32 -15.12
C LYS A 81 1.81 1.67 -15.87
N ARG A 82 1.70 2.07 -17.13
CA ARG A 82 2.87 2.47 -17.94
C ARG A 82 3.63 3.65 -17.32
N ASP A 83 2.91 4.60 -16.74
CA ASP A 83 3.53 5.77 -16.13
C ASP A 83 4.17 5.43 -14.78
N PHE A 84 3.58 4.51 -14.02
CA PHE A 84 4.21 3.90 -12.86
C PHE A 84 5.51 3.15 -13.26
N ASP A 85 5.46 2.30 -14.27
CA ASP A 85 6.63 1.58 -14.78
C ASP A 85 7.73 2.57 -15.23
N ARG A 86 7.34 3.70 -15.84
CA ARG A 86 8.27 4.75 -16.24
C ARG A 86 8.89 5.46 -15.03
N LEU A 87 8.10 5.74 -14.00
CA LEU A 87 8.57 6.32 -12.74
C LEU A 87 9.58 5.39 -12.04
N MET A 88 9.25 4.11 -11.93
CA MET A 88 10.13 3.08 -11.37
C MET A 88 11.41 2.90 -12.18
N ASN A 89 11.33 2.94 -13.51
CA ASN A 89 12.49 2.88 -14.39
C ASN A 89 13.38 4.12 -14.24
N THR A 90 12.79 5.30 -14.05
CA THR A 90 13.53 6.55 -13.80
C THR A 90 14.25 6.47 -12.45
N LEU A 91 13.58 6.07 -11.39
CA LEU A 91 14.16 5.83 -10.08
C LEU A 91 15.31 4.81 -10.18
N SER A 92 15.05 3.65 -10.80
CA SER A 92 16.04 2.60 -11.01
C SER A 92 17.26 3.12 -11.77
N GLY A 93 17.06 3.91 -12.84
CA GLY A 93 18.14 4.52 -13.61
C GLY A 93 19.00 5.49 -12.79
N ASN A 94 18.39 6.32 -11.95
CA ASN A 94 19.09 7.24 -11.06
C ASN A 94 19.89 6.50 -9.99
N VAL A 95 19.28 5.48 -9.39
CA VAL A 95 19.93 4.64 -8.38
C VAL A 95 21.09 3.83 -8.97
N ASN A 96 20.90 3.22 -10.14
CA ASN A 96 21.91 2.41 -10.79
C ASN A 96 23.22 3.17 -11.06
N ARG A 97 23.15 4.47 -11.34
CA ARG A 97 24.34 5.31 -11.55
C ARG A 97 25.29 5.33 -10.36
N ASN A 98 24.75 5.18 -9.17
CA ASN A 98 25.51 5.22 -7.92
C ASN A 98 25.79 3.82 -7.36
N TRP A 99 24.80 2.92 -7.38
CA TRP A 99 24.83 1.62 -6.70
C TRP A 99 25.12 0.45 -7.62
N GLY A 100 24.92 0.60 -8.94
CA GLY A 100 24.92 -0.53 -9.88
C GLY A 100 23.66 -1.38 -9.81
N LYS A 101 23.42 -2.17 -10.86
CA LYS A 101 22.17 -2.96 -11.01
C LYS A 101 21.95 -3.98 -9.89
N LYS A 102 23.01 -4.64 -9.41
CA LYS A 102 22.94 -5.67 -8.37
C LYS A 102 22.53 -5.11 -7.02
N GLU A 103 22.89 -3.86 -6.74
CA GLU A 103 22.64 -3.19 -5.47
C GLU A 103 21.42 -2.25 -5.52
N THR A 104 20.74 -2.16 -6.65
CA THR A 104 19.51 -1.38 -6.75
C THR A 104 18.43 -1.97 -5.86
N ARG A 105 17.85 -1.13 -5.01
CA ARG A 105 16.70 -1.45 -4.16
C ARG A 105 15.58 -0.47 -4.51
N LEU A 106 14.39 -0.98 -4.69
CA LEU A 106 13.21 -0.18 -5.04
C LEU A 106 12.13 -0.37 -3.98
N PRO A 107 11.29 0.65 -3.76
CA PRO A 107 10.14 0.51 -2.85
C PRO A 107 9.18 -0.55 -3.38
N GLY A 108 8.51 -1.25 -2.47
CA GLY A 108 7.57 -2.32 -2.77
C GLY A 108 6.44 -2.39 -1.77
N ARG A 109 5.58 -3.39 -1.89
CA ARG A 109 4.45 -3.58 -0.98
C ARG A 109 4.89 -3.74 0.48
N LYS A 110 5.91 -4.58 0.72
CA LYS A 110 6.39 -4.95 2.07
C LYS A 110 7.71 -4.29 2.45
N THR A 111 8.28 -3.49 1.55
CA THR A 111 9.59 -2.87 1.73
C THR A 111 9.50 -1.39 1.45
N TYR A 112 9.79 -0.58 2.46
CA TYR A 112 10.01 0.84 2.30
C TYR A 112 11.45 1.07 1.87
N VAL A 113 11.67 1.86 0.81
CA VAL A 113 13.00 2.30 0.39
C VAL A 113 12.94 3.80 0.11
N LYS A 114 13.79 4.56 0.77
CA LYS A 114 13.92 6.01 0.56
C LYS A 114 15.36 6.36 0.28
N TYR A 115 15.57 7.06 -0.81
CA TYR A 115 16.87 7.62 -1.20
C TYR A 115 16.97 9.08 -0.79
N SER A 116 18.21 9.54 -0.59
CA SER A 116 18.58 10.94 -0.33
C SER A 116 19.97 11.24 -0.87
N LYS A 117 20.39 12.53 -0.81
CA LYS A 117 21.75 12.92 -1.20
C LYS A 117 22.13 12.48 -2.62
N GLN A 118 21.33 12.88 -3.61
CA GLN A 118 21.54 12.51 -5.02
C GLN A 118 21.60 10.98 -5.20
N TYR A 119 20.71 10.25 -4.49
CA TYR A 119 20.64 8.79 -4.46
C TYR A 119 21.90 8.09 -3.91
N LYS A 120 22.76 8.76 -3.17
CA LYS A 120 23.96 8.15 -2.57
C LYS A 120 23.73 7.60 -1.17
N SER A 121 22.69 8.05 -0.47
CA SER A 121 22.25 7.47 0.81
C SER A 121 20.88 6.85 0.66
N ARG A 122 20.61 5.75 1.40
CA ARG A 122 19.33 5.09 1.39
C ARG A 122 18.98 4.46 2.74
N ALA A 123 17.69 4.43 3.02
CA ALA A 123 17.10 3.61 4.06
C ALA A 123 16.24 2.51 3.43
N ILE A 124 16.32 1.32 3.98
CA ILE A 124 15.55 0.14 3.58
C ILE A 124 14.90 -0.40 4.85
N VAL A 125 13.55 -0.49 4.86
CA VAL A 125 12.80 -1.11 5.95
C VAL A 125 12.04 -2.29 5.40
N ASP A 126 12.42 -3.49 5.82
CA ASP A 126 11.73 -4.74 5.50
C ASP A 126 10.69 -5.04 6.58
N PHE A 127 9.42 -4.80 6.27
CA PHE A 127 8.31 -5.01 7.20
C PHE A 127 7.97 -6.49 7.41
N GLU A 128 8.44 -7.38 6.54
CA GLU A 128 8.21 -8.81 6.67
C GLU A 128 9.25 -9.45 7.61
N ARG A 129 10.51 -8.97 7.54
CA ARG A 129 11.61 -9.48 8.37
C ARG A 129 11.85 -8.67 9.63
N GLY A 130 11.26 -7.48 9.74
CA GLY A 130 11.51 -6.56 10.84
C GLY A 130 12.95 -6.03 10.84
N GLU A 131 13.55 -5.84 9.66
CA GLU A 131 14.94 -5.43 9.51
C GLU A 131 15.02 -4.04 8.88
N ILE A 132 15.93 -3.22 9.39
CA ILE A 132 16.15 -1.86 8.92
C ILE A 132 17.62 -1.73 8.57
N SER A 133 17.92 -1.35 7.32
CA SER A 133 19.26 -1.05 6.84
C SER A 133 19.35 0.39 6.37
N VAL A 134 20.36 1.12 6.86
CA VAL A 134 20.67 2.46 6.39
C VAL A 134 22.10 2.45 5.84
N GLU A 135 22.27 2.98 4.64
CA GLU A 135 23.49 2.85 3.86
C GLU A 135 23.86 4.16 3.18
N THR A 136 25.15 4.43 3.02
CA THR A 136 25.65 5.61 2.28
C THR A 136 26.93 5.31 1.51
N LEU A 137 27.06 6.00 0.36
CA LEU A 137 28.25 6.08 -0.51
C LEU A 137 28.95 7.43 -0.38
N GLU A 138 28.49 8.30 0.53
CA GLU A 138 29.05 9.64 0.72
C GLU A 138 30.41 9.60 1.43
N GLU A 139 31.30 10.54 1.13
CA GLU A 139 32.64 10.64 1.73
C GLU A 139 32.56 10.92 3.24
N ASN A 140 31.70 11.86 3.67
CA ASN A 140 31.41 12.08 5.08
C ASN A 140 30.37 11.07 5.59
N ALA A 141 30.78 9.79 5.57
CA ALA A 141 29.89 8.65 5.71
C ALA A 141 29.12 8.63 7.05
N ASP A 142 29.80 8.88 8.16
CA ASP A 142 29.18 8.76 9.50
C ASP A 142 28.14 9.87 9.75
N ALA A 143 28.44 11.12 9.34
CA ALA A 143 27.46 12.21 9.46
C ALA A 143 26.23 11.97 8.57
N ASN A 144 26.43 11.52 7.33
CA ASN A 144 25.34 11.20 6.42
C ASN A 144 24.53 9.98 6.87
N LEU A 145 25.19 8.96 7.41
CA LEU A 145 24.55 7.77 7.97
C LEU A 145 23.69 8.15 9.18
N LYS A 146 24.23 8.99 10.11
CA LYS A 146 23.48 9.55 11.25
C LYS A 146 22.21 10.26 10.79
N SER A 147 22.36 11.20 9.84
CA SER A 147 21.23 11.96 9.32
C SER A 147 20.17 11.04 8.70
N ALA A 148 20.60 10.02 7.94
CA ALA A 148 19.69 9.06 7.32
C ALA A 148 18.97 8.18 8.36
N ILE A 149 19.65 7.76 9.44
CA ILE A 149 19.04 7.01 10.54
C ILE A 149 17.97 7.85 11.23
N VAL A 150 18.31 9.10 11.61
CA VAL A 150 17.36 10.02 12.25
C VAL A 150 16.13 10.26 11.36
N THR A 151 16.35 10.55 10.08
CA THR A 151 15.26 10.72 9.12
C THR A 151 14.38 9.48 9.04
N THR A 152 14.98 8.29 8.98
CA THR A 152 14.23 7.02 8.87
C THR A 152 13.38 6.77 10.10
N LEU A 153 13.93 6.97 11.31
CA LEU A 153 13.21 6.75 12.56
C LEU A 153 12.04 7.72 12.76
N LEU A 154 12.16 8.95 12.25
CA LEU A 154 11.16 10.00 12.38
C LEU A 154 10.29 10.17 11.13
N THR A 155 10.46 9.34 10.11
CA THR A 155 9.64 9.41 8.90
C THR A 155 8.16 9.28 9.26
N PRO A 156 7.29 10.23 8.84
CA PRO A 156 5.87 10.19 9.13
C PRO A 156 5.18 8.95 8.57
N GLU A 157 4.13 8.48 9.26
CA GLU A 157 3.27 7.41 8.75
C GLU A 157 2.45 7.84 7.53
N ASP A 158 2.14 9.13 7.43
CA ASP A 158 1.40 9.69 6.31
C ASP A 158 2.22 9.64 5.02
N PRO A 159 1.80 8.84 4.02
CA PRO A 159 2.51 8.73 2.74
C PRO A 159 2.57 10.04 1.94
N ALA A 160 1.65 10.98 2.16
CA ALA A 160 1.68 12.29 1.50
C ALA A 160 2.90 13.14 1.92
N SER A 161 3.51 12.82 3.07
CA SER A 161 4.71 13.49 3.58
C SER A 161 6.01 12.92 3.02
N VAL A 162 5.95 11.84 2.20
CA VAL A 162 7.14 11.09 1.75
C VAL A 162 7.07 10.75 0.28
N ASP A 163 7.95 11.32 -0.53
CA ASP A 163 8.14 10.88 -1.91
C ASP A 163 9.20 9.76 -1.98
N VAL A 164 8.75 8.52 -2.07
CA VAL A 164 9.63 7.34 -2.17
C VAL A 164 10.25 7.14 -3.56
N PHE A 165 9.85 7.93 -4.57
CA PHE A 165 10.31 7.81 -5.96
C PHE A 165 11.43 8.77 -6.31
N SER A 166 11.80 9.67 -5.41
CA SER A 166 12.89 10.63 -5.58
C SER A 166 13.85 10.63 -4.40
N ASP A 167 14.88 11.46 -4.47
CA ASP A 167 15.81 11.74 -3.37
C ASP A 167 15.48 13.02 -2.59
N SER A 168 14.26 13.56 -2.76
CA SER A 168 13.77 14.72 -2.02
C SER A 168 13.81 14.47 -0.51
N ALA A 169 13.95 15.53 0.28
CA ALA A 169 13.90 15.43 1.73
C ALA A 169 12.52 14.95 2.21
N VAL A 170 12.50 14.18 3.29
CA VAL A 170 11.27 13.83 4.00
C VAL A 170 10.82 15.04 4.81
N ASP A 171 9.55 15.39 4.75
CA ASP A 171 8.97 16.42 5.61
C ASP A 171 8.72 15.87 7.02
N LEU A 172 9.66 16.12 7.92
CA LEU A 172 9.58 15.70 9.32
C LEU A 172 8.70 16.62 10.19
N ASN A 173 8.16 17.72 9.63
CA ASN A 173 7.25 18.63 10.35
C ASN A 173 5.78 18.18 10.24
N SER A 174 5.50 17.05 9.60
CA SER A 174 4.17 16.45 9.56
C SER A 174 3.66 16.19 10.97
N LYS A 175 2.37 16.43 11.19
CA LYS A 175 1.69 16.09 12.46
C LYS A 175 1.46 14.57 12.63
N SER A 176 1.76 13.79 11.62
CA SER A 176 1.66 12.33 11.64
C SER A 176 2.74 11.73 12.54
N THR A 177 2.38 10.69 13.28
CA THR A 177 3.34 9.93 14.09
C THR A 177 4.38 9.24 13.20
N PRO A 178 5.61 8.99 13.68
CA PRO A 178 6.59 8.20 12.94
C PRO A 178 6.08 6.78 12.65
N PHE A 179 6.29 6.29 11.44
CA PHE A 179 5.80 4.96 11.06
C PHE A 179 6.50 3.81 11.81
N LEU A 180 7.71 4.05 12.33
CA LEU A 180 8.47 3.10 13.16
C LEU A 180 8.23 3.26 14.68
N LEU A 181 7.34 4.17 15.09
CA LEU A 181 7.03 4.37 16.51
C LEU A 181 6.51 3.06 17.13
N GLY A 182 7.08 2.66 18.27
CA GLY A 182 6.78 1.39 18.93
C GLY A 182 7.44 0.16 18.28
N LEU A 183 7.93 0.27 17.03
CA LEU A 183 8.61 -0.82 16.34
C LEU A 183 10.12 -0.83 16.57
N VAL A 184 10.70 0.32 16.89
CA VAL A 184 12.11 0.47 17.28
C VAL A 184 12.16 1.19 18.63
N LEU A 185 12.88 0.60 19.57
CA LEU A 185 13.11 1.19 20.89
C LEU A 185 14.61 1.51 21.04
N ASN A 186 14.91 2.55 21.83
CA ASN A 186 16.29 2.81 22.23
C ASN A 186 16.75 1.79 23.31
N ASP A 187 18.02 1.84 23.72
CA ASP A 187 18.58 0.90 24.70
C ASP A 187 17.93 0.99 26.10
N ALA A 188 17.22 2.10 26.39
CA ALA A 188 16.43 2.25 27.59
C ALA A 188 15.00 1.70 27.45
N GLY A 189 14.68 1.07 26.32
CA GLY A 189 13.33 0.57 26.02
C GLY A 189 12.30 1.64 25.71
N GLN A 190 12.74 2.86 25.39
CA GLN A 190 11.83 3.98 25.08
C GLN A 190 11.55 4.07 23.57
N GLU A 191 10.33 4.48 23.23
CA GLU A 191 9.92 4.78 21.86
C GLU A 191 10.67 6.02 21.34
N ILE A 192 11.08 5.97 20.07
CA ILE A 192 11.84 7.05 19.43
C ILE A 192 10.86 7.97 18.70
N SER A 193 10.47 9.05 19.36
CA SER A 193 9.47 10.00 18.87
C SER A 193 10.00 11.42 18.63
N THR A 194 11.23 11.73 19.07
CA THR A 194 11.82 13.07 18.94
C THR A 194 13.18 13.05 18.25
N PRO A 195 13.61 14.17 17.65
CA PRO A 195 14.94 14.29 17.04
C PRO A 195 16.09 13.95 18.00
N GLU A 196 15.96 14.31 19.27
CA GLU A 196 17.00 14.10 20.30
C GLU A 196 17.16 12.59 20.59
N LEU A 197 16.02 11.87 20.77
CA LEU A 197 16.03 10.43 20.98
C LEU A 197 16.57 9.69 19.75
N ALA A 198 16.16 10.10 18.54
CA ALA A 198 16.63 9.55 17.30
C ALA A 198 18.13 9.80 17.08
N ALA A 199 18.63 10.99 17.41
CA ALA A 199 20.05 11.34 17.29
C ALA A 199 20.89 10.54 18.27
N GLY A 200 20.46 10.43 19.53
CA GLY A 200 21.17 9.65 20.56
C GLY A 200 21.23 8.16 20.21
N PHE A 201 20.14 7.60 19.68
CA PHE A 201 20.14 6.21 19.20
C PHE A 201 21.03 6.02 17.96
N ALA A 202 21.01 6.97 17.03
CA ALA A 202 21.89 6.95 15.86
C ALA A 202 23.38 6.99 16.23
N ASP A 203 23.80 7.79 17.23
CA ASP A 203 25.18 7.84 17.69
C ASP A 203 25.66 6.49 18.23
N LYS A 204 24.81 5.75 18.91
CA LYS A 204 25.13 4.38 19.38
C LYS A 204 25.22 3.40 18.22
N LEU A 205 24.29 3.46 17.28
CA LEU A 205 24.30 2.61 16.09
C LEU A 205 25.57 2.82 15.26
N LEU A 206 26.06 4.04 15.14
CA LEU A 206 27.27 4.35 14.39
C LEU A 206 28.51 3.61 14.90
N GLN A 207 28.58 3.29 16.19
CA GLN A 207 29.69 2.52 16.76
C GLN A 207 29.73 1.08 16.20
N GLN A 208 28.61 0.58 15.69
CA GLN A 208 28.47 -0.75 15.08
C GLN A 208 28.44 -0.70 13.56
N ALA A 209 28.57 0.50 12.96
CA ALA A 209 28.51 0.64 11.52
C ALA A 209 29.69 -0.07 10.83
N LYS A 210 29.38 -0.72 9.71
CA LYS A 210 30.29 -1.54 8.93
C LYS A 210 30.55 -0.95 7.57
N THR A 211 31.56 -1.47 6.87
CA THR A 211 31.83 -1.15 5.49
C THR A 211 31.77 -2.41 4.64
N ARG A 212 31.34 -2.27 3.40
CA ARG A 212 31.41 -3.29 2.37
C ARG A 212 31.74 -2.67 1.02
N LYS A 213 32.35 -3.45 0.15
CA LYS A 213 32.63 -3.03 -1.21
C LYS A 213 31.52 -3.49 -2.16
N ILE A 214 31.14 -2.64 -3.08
CA ILE A 214 30.21 -2.95 -4.16
C ILE A 214 30.87 -2.67 -5.50
N GLN A 215 30.48 -3.45 -6.52
CA GLN A 215 30.92 -3.23 -7.88
C GLN A 215 29.83 -2.43 -8.64
N THR A 216 30.23 -1.31 -9.22
CA THR A 216 29.37 -0.47 -10.06
C THR A 216 29.93 -0.34 -11.46
N ASP A 217 29.17 0.21 -12.40
CA ASP A 217 29.62 0.49 -13.76
C ASP A 217 30.79 1.51 -13.79
N LYS A 218 31.01 2.25 -12.70
CA LYS A 218 32.07 3.25 -12.52
C LYS A 218 33.24 2.75 -11.65
N GLY A 219 33.32 1.44 -11.43
CA GLY A 219 34.33 0.81 -10.57
C GLY A 219 33.81 0.46 -9.18
N GLU A 220 34.75 0.01 -8.33
CA GLU A 220 34.47 -0.37 -6.96
C GLU A 220 34.17 0.86 -6.09
N LYS A 221 33.16 0.74 -5.24
CA LYS A 221 32.79 1.77 -4.25
C LYS A 221 32.67 1.14 -2.86
N THR A 222 32.97 1.94 -1.84
CA THR A 222 32.76 1.56 -0.45
C THR A 222 31.43 2.06 0.07
N VAL A 223 30.64 1.16 0.63
CA VAL A 223 29.38 1.47 1.31
C VAL A 223 29.61 1.44 2.82
N ARG A 224 29.29 2.52 3.51
CA ARG A 224 29.16 2.56 4.96
C ARG A 224 27.72 2.24 5.31
N TYR A 225 27.45 1.29 6.21
CA TYR A 225 26.12 0.86 6.53
C TYR A 225 25.95 0.40 7.96
N ILE A 226 24.71 0.41 8.40
CA ILE A 226 24.25 -0.22 9.63
C ILE A 226 22.95 -0.99 9.36
N THR A 227 22.81 -2.14 9.99
CA THR A 227 21.56 -2.91 10.01
C THR A 227 21.16 -3.15 11.46
N PHE A 228 19.92 -2.87 11.78
CA PHE A 228 19.33 -3.11 13.09
C PHE A 228 17.90 -3.65 12.93
N ARG A 229 17.32 -4.12 14.02
CA ARG A 229 16.03 -4.81 13.98
C ARG A 229 14.95 -4.08 14.74
N MET A 230 13.73 -4.28 14.32
CA MET A 230 12.55 -3.99 15.11
C MET A 230 12.52 -4.87 16.36
N VAL A 231 11.67 -4.52 17.31
CA VAL A 231 11.42 -5.32 18.52
C VAL A 231 11.02 -6.76 18.16
N ALA A 232 11.28 -7.73 19.05
CA ALA A 232 11.03 -9.14 18.76
C ALA A 232 9.55 -9.45 18.41
N ASN A 233 8.62 -8.71 19.02
CA ASN A 233 7.18 -8.82 18.76
C ASN A 233 6.65 -7.80 17.75
N PHE A 234 7.49 -7.31 16.83
CA PHE A 234 7.13 -6.26 15.86
C PHE A 234 5.89 -6.60 15.03
N GLU A 235 5.66 -7.87 14.75
CA GLU A 235 4.47 -8.29 14.00
C GLU A 235 3.17 -8.05 14.76
N ASP A 236 3.19 -8.34 16.08
CA ASP A 236 2.04 -8.08 16.95
C ASP A 236 1.85 -6.58 17.17
N GLN A 237 2.94 -5.83 17.34
CA GLN A 237 2.90 -4.37 17.48
C GLN A 237 2.29 -3.70 16.25
N LYS A 238 2.69 -4.12 15.03
CA LYS A 238 2.08 -3.60 13.79
C LYS A 238 0.58 -3.89 13.73
N ALA A 239 0.17 -5.11 14.04
CA ALA A 239 -1.24 -5.49 14.06
C ALA A 239 -2.01 -4.72 15.15
N GLN A 240 -1.42 -4.56 16.34
CA GLN A 240 -2.00 -3.84 17.47
C GLN A 240 -2.27 -2.37 17.14
N LYS A 241 -1.37 -1.73 16.39
CA LYS A 241 -1.50 -0.34 15.94
C LYS A 241 -2.83 -0.08 15.21
N TYR A 242 -3.26 -1.03 14.39
CA TYR A 242 -4.48 -0.90 13.60
C TYR A 242 -5.69 -1.65 14.18
N LEU A 243 -5.51 -2.36 15.30
CA LEU A 243 -6.52 -3.29 15.82
C LEU A 243 -7.87 -2.62 16.13
N GLN A 244 -7.86 -1.43 16.72
CA GLN A 244 -9.11 -0.72 17.06
C GLN A 244 -9.88 -0.32 15.79
N THR A 245 -9.17 0.20 14.79
CA THR A 245 -9.74 0.55 13.49
C THR A 245 -10.29 -0.68 12.78
N VAL A 246 -9.55 -1.78 12.81
CA VAL A 246 -10.00 -3.06 12.22
C VAL A 246 -11.27 -3.57 12.93
N ARG A 247 -11.31 -3.58 14.26
CA ARG A 247 -12.51 -4.00 15.02
C ARG A 247 -13.72 -3.14 14.69
N LYS A 248 -13.56 -1.81 14.65
CA LYS A 248 -14.62 -0.86 14.30
C LYS A 248 -15.26 -1.22 12.96
N TYR A 249 -14.44 -1.34 11.91
CA TYR A 249 -14.95 -1.56 10.56
C TYR A 249 -15.30 -3.02 10.27
N ALA A 250 -14.64 -3.98 10.88
CA ALA A 250 -15.03 -5.37 10.80
C ALA A 250 -16.44 -5.60 11.37
N LYS A 251 -16.75 -4.97 12.51
CA LYS A 251 -18.10 -4.97 13.10
C LYS A 251 -19.11 -4.25 12.19
N GLN A 252 -18.77 -3.06 11.70
CA GLN A 252 -19.66 -2.25 10.84
C GLN A 252 -20.07 -3.02 9.57
N TYR A 253 -19.15 -3.76 8.97
CA TYR A 253 -19.36 -4.47 7.70
C TYR A 253 -19.59 -5.98 7.88
N ASN A 254 -19.73 -6.45 9.10
CA ASN A 254 -19.97 -7.85 9.47
C ASN A 254 -18.94 -8.83 8.84
N VAL A 255 -17.66 -8.47 8.91
CA VAL A 255 -16.55 -9.32 8.47
C VAL A 255 -15.65 -9.67 9.65
N SER A 256 -14.91 -10.79 9.55
CA SER A 256 -14.01 -11.22 10.62
C SER A 256 -12.81 -10.28 10.76
N PRO A 257 -12.52 -9.71 11.94
CA PRO A 257 -11.32 -8.93 12.20
C PRO A 257 -10.04 -9.68 11.85
N SER A 258 -9.98 -10.99 12.13
CA SER A 258 -8.82 -11.82 11.79
C SER A 258 -8.60 -11.91 10.27
N LEU A 259 -9.69 -11.91 9.48
CA LEU A 259 -9.60 -11.88 8.01
C LEU A 259 -9.03 -10.55 7.52
N VAL A 260 -9.54 -9.43 8.04
CA VAL A 260 -9.02 -8.08 7.69
C VAL A 260 -7.53 -7.98 8.00
N LEU A 261 -7.09 -8.38 9.22
CA LEU A 261 -5.67 -8.40 9.60
C LEU A 261 -4.84 -9.34 8.73
N GLY A 262 -5.37 -10.51 8.38
CA GLY A 262 -4.73 -11.48 7.48
C GLY A 262 -4.50 -10.91 6.08
N VAL A 263 -5.46 -10.16 5.55
CA VAL A 263 -5.35 -9.45 4.27
C VAL A 263 -4.31 -8.34 4.37
N ILE A 264 -4.38 -7.44 5.37
CA ILE A 264 -3.38 -6.36 5.56
C ILE A 264 -1.96 -6.94 5.63
N ARG A 265 -1.77 -8.00 6.41
CA ARG A 265 -0.46 -8.66 6.52
C ARG A 265 0.02 -9.21 5.17
N THR A 266 -0.88 -9.80 4.38
CA THR A 266 -0.55 -10.37 3.07
C THR A 266 -0.21 -9.29 2.06
N GLU A 267 -1.01 -8.23 2.01
CA GLU A 267 -0.90 -7.16 1.02
C GLU A 267 0.30 -6.23 1.26
N SER A 268 0.51 -5.81 2.49
CA SER A 268 1.51 -4.79 2.81
C SER A 268 2.46 -5.13 3.95
N SER A 269 2.23 -6.21 4.70
CA SER A 269 2.88 -6.45 6.02
C SER A 269 2.76 -5.23 6.94
N PHE A 270 1.63 -4.51 6.86
CA PHE A 270 1.38 -3.26 7.60
C PHE A 270 2.32 -2.09 7.22
N ASN A 271 2.91 -2.11 6.04
CA ASN A 271 3.68 -0.98 5.51
C ASN A 271 2.72 0.15 5.07
N PRO A 272 2.70 1.32 5.72
CA PRO A 272 1.82 2.42 5.31
C PRO A 272 2.24 3.04 3.97
N HIS A 273 3.51 2.94 3.60
CA HIS A 273 4.08 3.42 2.35
C HIS A 273 4.15 2.34 1.25
N ALA A 274 3.26 1.36 1.29
CA ALA A 274 3.27 0.25 0.35
C ALA A 274 3.04 0.73 -1.10
N VAL A 275 3.91 0.29 -2.01
CA VAL A 275 3.90 0.62 -3.43
C VAL A 275 3.68 -0.64 -4.26
N SER A 276 2.78 -0.59 -5.23
CA SER A 276 2.49 -1.70 -6.15
C SER A 276 2.63 -1.27 -7.61
N SER A 277 3.06 -2.20 -8.46
CA SER A 277 3.12 -2.02 -9.93
C SER A 277 1.73 -1.98 -10.60
N VAL A 278 0.71 -2.49 -9.93
CA VAL A 278 -0.70 -2.23 -10.25
C VAL A 278 -1.11 -1.06 -9.36
N PRO A 279 -1.93 -0.09 -9.81
CA PRO A 279 -2.33 1.04 -8.98
C PRO A 279 -3.26 0.60 -7.84
N ALA A 280 -2.69 -0.12 -6.88
CA ALA A 280 -3.28 -0.56 -5.62
C ALA A 280 -2.63 0.21 -4.47
N TYR A 281 -3.41 0.68 -3.51
CA TYR A 281 -2.98 1.64 -2.52
C TYR A 281 -3.30 1.23 -1.09
N GLY A 282 -2.43 1.64 -0.18
CA GLY A 282 -2.58 1.54 1.26
C GLY A 282 -2.42 0.12 1.82
N LEU A 283 -2.78 -0.04 3.08
CA LEU A 283 -2.54 -1.25 3.86
C LEU A 283 -3.18 -2.51 3.26
N MET A 284 -4.37 -2.37 2.64
CA MET A 284 -5.13 -3.46 2.03
C MET A 284 -5.03 -3.49 0.49
N GLN A 285 -4.15 -2.67 -0.11
CA GLN A 285 -3.85 -2.63 -1.54
C GLN A 285 -5.10 -2.57 -2.43
N LEU A 286 -5.97 -1.59 -2.16
CA LEU A 286 -7.20 -1.41 -2.93
C LEU A 286 -6.94 -0.72 -4.26
N VAL A 287 -7.48 -1.29 -5.34
CA VAL A 287 -7.49 -0.68 -6.67
C VAL A 287 -8.69 0.25 -6.78
N PRO A 288 -8.49 1.58 -6.98
CA PRO A 288 -9.58 2.58 -6.94
C PRO A 288 -10.76 2.26 -7.85
N THR A 289 -10.49 1.73 -9.02
CA THR A 289 -11.45 1.56 -10.12
C THR A 289 -12.16 0.21 -10.14
N SER A 290 -11.79 -0.70 -9.22
CA SER A 290 -12.43 -2.01 -9.05
C SER A 290 -12.89 -2.20 -7.60
N GLY A 291 -12.20 -2.99 -6.80
CA GLY A 291 -12.56 -3.24 -5.41
C GLY A 291 -12.72 -1.97 -4.57
N GLY A 292 -11.91 -0.94 -4.80
CA GLY A 292 -12.03 0.35 -4.13
C GLY A 292 -13.36 1.08 -4.45
N ARG A 293 -13.81 1.04 -5.72
CA ARG A 293 -15.09 1.64 -6.13
C ARG A 293 -16.28 0.90 -5.54
N GLU A 294 -16.27 -0.43 -5.59
CA GLU A 294 -17.33 -1.25 -5.00
C GLU A 294 -17.42 -1.05 -3.48
N ALA A 295 -16.25 -1.01 -2.82
CA ALA A 295 -16.15 -0.70 -1.40
C ALA A 295 -16.68 0.70 -1.07
N TYR A 296 -16.33 1.70 -1.87
CA TYR A 296 -16.76 3.08 -1.67
C TYR A 296 -18.27 3.23 -1.84
N ARG A 297 -18.86 2.53 -2.83
CA ARG A 297 -20.32 2.45 -2.99
C ARG A 297 -20.98 1.83 -1.76
N ARG A 298 -20.43 0.76 -1.21
CA ARG A 298 -20.93 0.10 0.01
C ARG A 298 -20.79 1.03 1.22
N ALA A 299 -19.66 1.68 1.38
CA ALA A 299 -19.34 2.46 2.58
C ALA A 299 -20.00 3.86 2.59
N LYS A 300 -20.10 4.51 1.43
CA LYS A 300 -20.50 5.91 1.30
C LYS A 300 -21.77 6.11 0.49
N ASN A 301 -22.39 5.03 -0.01
CA ASN A 301 -23.54 5.06 -0.91
C ASN A 301 -23.32 5.95 -2.16
N GLN A 302 -22.09 5.99 -2.65
CA GLN A 302 -21.67 6.77 -3.81
C GLN A 302 -20.87 5.88 -4.76
N ASP A 303 -21.30 5.79 -6.02
CA ASP A 303 -20.64 4.96 -7.02
C ASP A 303 -19.48 5.72 -7.70
N ILE A 304 -18.43 5.99 -6.92
CA ILE A 304 -17.23 6.70 -7.37
C ILE A 304 -15.96 5.94 -6.97
N ALA A 305 -14.92 6.07 -7.79
CA ALA A 305 -13.60 5.59 -7.44
C ALA A 305 -12.98 6.52 -6.38
N PRO A 306 -12.56 6.00 -5.22
CA PRO A 306 -11.85 6.80 -4.23
C PRO A 306 -10.52 7.32 -4.80
N SER A 307 -10.08 8.49 -4.32
CA SER A 307 -8.77 9.02 -4.70
C SER A 307 -7.63 8.19 -4.08
N LYS A 308 -6.45 8.31 -4.64
CA LYS A 308 -5.24 7.71 -4.07
C LYS A 308 -4.99 8.20 -2.64
N ASP A 309 -5.06 9.53 -2.41
CA ASP A 309 -4.83 10.10 -1.08
C ASP A 309 -5.85 9.58 -0.06
N TYR A 310 -7.10 9.39 -0.47
CA TYR A 310 -8.12 8.76 0.36
C TYR A 310 -7.74 7.31 0.74
N LEU A 311 -7.17 6.56 -0.22
CA LEU A 311 -6.76 5.17 -0.01
C LEU A 311 -5.41 5.03 0.72
N PHE A 312 -4.60 6.07 0.77
CA PHE A 312 -3.38 6.05 1.57
C PHE A 312 -3.62 6.35 3.05
N ASP A 313 -4.73 7.01 3.39
CA ASP A 313 -5.11 7.14 4.79
C ASP A 313 -5.43 5.75 5.38
N PRO A 314 -4.75 5.32 6.45
CA PRO A 314 -4.92 3.98 7.00
C PRO A 314 -6.34 3.66 7.47
N GLU A 315 -7.04 4.62 8.06
CA GLU A 315 -8.42 4.44 8.54
C GLU A 315 -9.38 4.24 7.38
N ASN A 316 -9.32 5.12 6.36
CA ASN A 316 -10.13 5.01 5.16
C ASN A 316 -9.83 3.72 4.39
N ASN A 317 -8.56 3.33 4.32
CA ASN A 317 -8.16 2.11 3.62
C ASN A 317 -8.71 0.85 4.28
N ILE A 318 -8.63 0.77 5.61
CA ILE A 318 -9.19 -0.35 6.40
C ILE A 318 -10.71 -0.35 6.30
N GLU A 319 -11.37 0.82 6.37
CA GLU A 319 -12.83 0.93 6.16
C GLU A 319 -13.23 0.32 4.82
N LEU A 320 -12.61 0.79 3.73
CA LEU A 320 -12.97 0.32 2.41
C LEU A 320 -12.56 -1.14 2.16
N GLY A 321 -11.45 -1.59 2.72
CA GLY A 321 -11.06 -3.01 2.64
C GLY A 321 -12.07 -3.94 3.33
N ALA A 322 -12.55 -3.57 4.52
CA ALA A 322 -13.61 -4.30 5.22
C ALA A 322 -14.94 -4.24 4.46
N ALA A 323 -15.30 -3.08 3.90
CA ALA A 323 -16.48 -2.93 3.05
C ALA A 323 -16.40 -3.81 1.78
N TYR A 324 -15.21 -3.90 1.14
CA TYR A 324 -15.03 -4.77 -0.02
C TYR A 324 -15.16 -6.26 0.34
N LEU A 325 -14.57 -6.69 1.44
CA LEU A 325 -14.76 -8.06 1.95
C LEU A 325 -16.25 -8.36 2.20
N SER A 326 -17.01 -7.38 2.71
CA SER A 326 -18.46 -7.49 2.88
C SER A 326 -19.20 -7.63 1.55
N VAL A 327 -18.85 -6.83 0.53
CA VAL A 327 -19.42 -6.95 -0.84
C VAL A 327 -19.17 -8.33 -1.41
N LEU A 328 -17.94 -8.82 -1.29
CA LEU A 328 -17.59 -10.17 -1.75
C LEU A 328 -18.40 -11.24 -1.03
N THR A 329 -18.58 -11.11 0.29
CA THR A 329 -19.22 -12.13 1.13
C THR A 329 -20.74 -12.17 0.94
N TYR A 330 -21.40 -10.99 0.88
CA TYR A 330 -22.86 -10.88 1.02
C TYR A 330 -23.58 -10.46 -0.26
N ASP A 331 -22.86 -9.95 -1.27
CA ASP A 331 -23.48 -9.53 -2.53
C ASP A 331 -23.03 -10.39 -3.72
N GLN A 332 -21.75 -10.82 -3.75
CA GLN A 332 -21.18 -11.49 -4.93
C GLN A 332 -21.01 -13.00 -4.77
N LEU A 333 -20.85 -13.49 -3.53
CA LEU A 333 -20.61 -14.89 -3.21
C LEU A 333 -21.61 -15.40 -2.14
N ASP A 334 -22.75 -14.74 -1.99
CA ASP A 334 -23.82 -15.09 -1.05
C ASP A 334 -24.45 -16.46 -1.37
N GLY A 335 -24.45 -16.87 -2.64
CA GLY A 335 -24.92 -18.18 -3.10
C GLY A 335 -24.01 -19.36 -2.78
N VAL A 336 -22.85 -19.17 -2.14
CA VAL A 336 -22.04 -20.26 -1.59
C VAL A 336 -22.55 -20.62 -0.20
N ASP A 337 -23.16 -21.82 -0.04
CA ASP A 337 -23.88 -22.20 1.18
C ASP A 337 -22.96 -22.42 2.38
N ASP A 338 -21.90 -23.22 2.20
CA ASP A 338 -20.96 -23.50 3.28
C ASP A 338 -20.06 -22.30 3.60
N ARG A 339 -20.03 -21.91 4.89
CA ARG A 339 -19.30 -20.74 5.36
C ARG A 339 -17.79 -20.81 5.08
N MET A 340 -17.17 -21.97 5.26
CA MET A 340 -15.72 -22.13 5.08
C MET A 340 -15.37 -22.08 3.59
N SER A 341 -16.17 -22.71 2.75
CA SER A 341 -16.06 -22.63 1.28
C SER A 341 -16.22 -21.21 0.80
N ARG A 342 -17.18 -20.46 1.36
CA ARG A 342 -17.38 -19.03 1.07
C ARG A 342 -16.17 -18.20 1.46
N ASP A 343 -15.62 -18.40 2.66
CA ASP A 343 -14.41 -17.70 3.12
C ASP A 343 -13.23 -17.94 2.15
N TYR A 344 -13.02 -19.16 1.66
CA TYR A 344 -11.97 -19.45 0.66
C TYR A 344 -12.21 -18.74 -0.66
N CYS A 345 -13.46 -18.73 -1.12
CA CYS A 345 -13.85 -18.02 -2.34
C CYS A 345 -13.67 -16.49 -2.18
N VAL A 346 -14.05 -15.92 -1.03
CA VAL A 346 -13.90 -14.48 -0.70
C VAL A 346 -12.41 -14.09 -0.68
N ILE A 347 -11.56 -14.87 -0.01
CA ILE A 347 -10.11 -14.62 0.01
C ILE A 347 -9.56 -14.61 -1.42
N SER A 348 -9.90 -15.60 -2.22
CA SER A 348 -9.43 -15.68 -3.62
C SER A 348 -9.98 -14.54 -4.46
N ALA A 349 -11.26 -14.19 -4.30
CA ALA A 349 -11.92 -13.11 -5.02
C ALA A 349 -11.37 -11.73 -4.67
N TYR A 350 -10.89 -11.51 -3.46
CA TYR A 350 -10.23 -10.26 -3.07
C TYR A 350 -9.04 -9.93 -3.97
N ASN A 351 -8.23 -10.95 -4.29
CA ASN A 351 -7.05 -10.79 -5.16
C ASN A 351 -7.40 -10.74 -6.66
N THR A 352 -8.29 -11.64 -7.13
CA THR A 352 -8.48 -11.85 -8.57
C THR A 352 -9.88 -11.53 -9.10
N GLY A 353 -10.80 -11.19 -8.21
CA GLY A 353 -12.21 -10.96 -8.51
C GLY A 353 -13.05 -12.25 -8.59
N PRO A 354 -14.37 -12.18 -8.33
CA PRO A 354 -15.25 -13.35 -8.21
C PRO A 354 -15.40 -14.12 -9.53
N SER A 355 -15.36 -13.44 -10.68
CA SER A 355 -15.44 -14.11 -11.98
C SER A 355 -14.30 -15.12 -12.22
N ASN A 356 -13.08 -14.81 -11.74
CA ASN A 356 -11.96 -15.75 -11.85
C ASN A 356 -12.08 -16.89 -10.83
N VAL A 357 -12.69 -16.64 -9.67
CA VAL A 357 -13.04 -17.71 -8.72
C VAL A 357 -13.98 -18.71 -9.39
N MET A 358 -15.06 -18.24 -10.01
CA MET A 358 -16.00 -19.13 -10.72
C MET A 358 -15.33 -19.91 -11.86
N ARG A 359 -14.35 -19.32 -12.56
CA ARG A 359 -13.57 -20.02 -13.61
C ARG A 359 -12.79 -21.23 -13.10
N ALA A 360 -12.47 -21.30 -11.82
CA ALA A 360 -11.83 -22.47 -11.24
C ALA A 360 -12.76 -23.68 -11.15
N PHE A 361 -14.07 -23.47 -11.25
CA PHE A 361 -15.10 -24.50 -11.08
C PHE A 361 -15.89 -24.82 -12.35
N THR A 362 -15.85 -23.98 -13.39
CA THR A 362 -16.60 -24.15 -14.63
C THR A 362 -15.96 -23.41 -15.80
N ASP A 363 -16.10 -23.98 -17.01
CA ASP A 363 -15.70 -23.33 -18.27
C ASP A 363 -16.81 -22.44 -18.87
N ALA A 364 -17.98 -22.38 -18.25
CA ALA A 364 -19.09 -21.54 -18.68
C ALA A 364 -18.71 -20.06 -18.77
N LYS A 365 -19.48 -19.26 -19.49
CA LYS A 365 -19.22 -17.83 -19.72
C LYS A 365 -20.44 -16.96 -19.31
N GLY A 366 -20.20 -15.67 -19.08
CA GLY A 366 -21.27 -14.74 -18.77
C GLY A 366 -22.00 -15.08 -17.46
N LYS A 367 -23.33 -14.93 -17.45
CA LYS A 367 -24.16 -15.24 -16.28
C LYS A 367 -24.12 -16.71 -15.90
N GLN A 368 -24.09 -17.61 -16.88
CA GLN A 368 -24.03 -19.06 -16.67
C GLN A 368 -22.82 -19.48 -15.84
N ARG A 369 -21.70 -18.76 -15.94
CA ARG A 369 -20.51 -19.01 -15.12
C ARG A 369 -20.78 -18.91 -13.62
N PHE A 370 -21.55 -17.91 -13.19
CA PHE A 370 -21.85 -17.73 -11.77
C PHE A 370 -22.82 -18.81 -11.28
N GLU A 371 -23.83 -19.16 -12.08
CA GLU A 371 -24.80 -20.20 -11.75
C GLU A 371 -24.12 -21.56 -11.62
N ASP A 372 -23.40 -22.00 -12.65
CA ASP A 372 -22.70 -23.31 -12.68
C ASP A 372 -21.58 -23.35 -11.62
N GLY A 373 -20.83 -22.25 -11.47
CA GLY A 373 -19.75 -22.15 -10.49
C GLY A 373 -20.25 -22.30 -9.07
N MET A 374 -21.32 -21.57 -8.69
CA MET A 374 -21.95 -21.67 -7.38
C MET A 374 -22.50 -23.09 -7.13
N GLN A 375 -23.22 -23.66 -8.10
CA GLN A 375 -23.73 -25.01 -7.99
C GLN A 375 -22.59 -26.02 -7.79
N ARG A 376 -21.50 -25.88 -8.53
CA ARG A 376 -20.33 -26.76 -8.38
C ARG A 376 -19.68 -26.61 -7.02
N ILE A 377 -19.47 -25.38 -6.52
CA ILE A 377 -18.92 -25.11 -5.18
C ILE A 377 -19.79 -25.80 -4.11
N ASN A 378 -21.10 -25.62 -4.17
CA ASN A 378 -22.05 -26.16 -3.18
C ASN A 378 -22.15 -27.71 -3.22
N SER A 379 -21.68 -28.33 -4.31
CA SER A 379 -21.59 -29.81 -4.41
C SER A 379 -20.31 -30.38 -3.79
N LEU A 380 -19.37 -29.55 -3.37
CA LEU A 380 -18.04 -29.94 -2.87
C LEU A 380 -17.92 -29.72 -1.36
N SER A 381 -17.11 -30.55 -0.71
CA SER A 381 -16.68 -30.25 0.67
C SER A 381 -15.73 -29.05 0.71
N PRO A 382 -15.60 -28.34 1.85
CA PRO A 382 -14.67 -27.21 1.99
C PRO A 382 -13.22 -27.56 1.60
N ALA A 383 -12.75 -28.75 1.91
CA ALA A 383 -11.41 -29.22 1.54
C ALA A 383 -11.25 -29.33 0.02
N GLN A 384 -12.27 -29.84 -0.68
CA GLN A 384 -12.28 -29.93 -2.14
C GLN A 384 -12.38 -28.55 -2.79
N VAL A 385 -13.16 -27.63 -2.23
CA VAL A 385 -13.23 -26.21 -2.68
C VAL A 385 -11.85 -25.57 -2.56
N TYR A 386 -11.18 -25.71 -1.41
CA TYR A 386 -9.83 -25.18 -1.20
C TYR A 386 -8.84 -25.75 -2.24
N GLN A 387 -8.83 -27.06 -2.43
CA GLN A 387 -7.95 -27.73 -3.39
C GLN A 387 -8.21 -27.25 -4.82
N THR A 388 -9.49 -27.17 -5.24
CA THR A 388 -9.86 -26.70 -6.58
C THR A 388 -9.40 -25.27 -6.83
N LEU A 389 -9.59 -24.38 -5.84
CA LEU A 389 -9.09 -23.00 -5.94
C LEU A 389 -7.56 -22.97 -6.05
N HIS A 390 -6.85 -23.74 -5.22
CA HIS A 390 -5.40 -23.76 -5.23
C HIS A 390 -4.81 -24.31 -6.55
N GLU A 391 -5.47 -25.25 -7.19
CA GLU A 391 -4.99 -25.88 -8.42
C GLU A 391 -5.45 -25.11 -9.68
N ASN A 392 -6.70 -24.67 -9.74
CA ASN A 392 -7.36 -24.25 -10.98
C ASN A 392 -7.50 -22.72 -11.14
N LEU A 393 -7.20 -21.91 -10.10
CA LEU A 393 -7.20 -20.46 -10.30
C LEU A 393 -6.21 -20.07 -11.41
N PRO A 394 -6.59 -19.12 -12.31
CA PRO A 394 -5.86 -18.86 -13.54
C PRO A 394 -4.46 -18.29 -13.33
N TYR A 395 -4.22 -17.63 -12.18
CA TYR A 395 -2.95 -16.97 -11.89
C TYR A 395 -2.23 -17.62 -10.71
N GLU A 396 -0.93 -17.86 -10.86
CA GLU A 396 -0.08 -18.43 -9.80
C GLU A 396 -0.09 -17.55 -8.55
N GLU A 397 -0.05 -16.23 -8.70
CA GLU A 397 -0.15 -15.29 -7.58
C GLU A 397 -1.40 -15.56 -6.75
N THR A 398 -2.56 -15.73 -7.38
CA THR A 398 -3.83 -16.00 -6.68
C THR A 398 -3.85 -17.39 -6.05
N ARG A 399 -3.27 -18.39 -6.70
CA ARG A 399 -3.15 -19.74 -6.09
C ARG A 399 -2.34 -19.71 -4.81
N ASN A 400 -1.28 -18.90 -4.76
CA ASN A 400 -0.44 -18.68 -3.57
C ASN A 400 -1.07 -17.72 -2.55
N TYR A 401 -1.98 -16.85 -2.98
CA TYR A 401 -2.63 -15.86 -2.12
C TYR A 401 -3.55 -16.52 -1.08
N LEU A 402 -4.40 -17.46 -1.51
CA LEU A 402 -5.33 -18.17 -0.64
C LEU A 402 -4.63 -18.82 0.59
N PRO A 403 -3.61 -19.69 0.43
CA PRO A 403 -2.92 -20.26 1.59
C PRO A 403 -2.19 -19.21 2.42
N THR A 404 -1.66 -18.15 1.80
CA THR A 404 -0.95 -17.09 2.52
C THR A 404 -1.88 -16.29 3.43
N VAL A 405 -3.04 -15.82 2.92
CA VAL A 405 -4.02 -15.10 3.73
C VAL A 405 -4.56 -16.00 4.84
N ASN A 406 -4.90 -17.25 4.52
CA ASN A 406 -5.43 -18.19 5.50
C ASN A 406 -4.43 -18.48 6.64
N ASN A 407 -3.15 -18.63 6.34
CA ASN A 407 -2.11 -18.79 7.34
C ASN A 407 -1.88 -17.51 8.18
N ASN A 408 -1.89 -16.35 7.54
CA ASN A 408 -1.79 -15.08 8.24
C ASN A 408 -2.98 -14.83 9.16
N ARG A 409 -4.21 -15.14 8.72
CA ARG A 409 -5.45 -15.03 9.49
C ARG A 409 -5.40 -15.84 10.79
N LYS A 410 -4.84 -17.08 10.75
CA LYS A 410 -4.74 -17.97 11.94
C LYS A 410 -4.06 -17.30 13.12
N ARG A 411 -3.08 -16.41 12.89
CA ARG A 411 -2.38 -15.66 13.94
C ARG A 411 -3.29 -14.74 14.74
N TYR A 412 -4.39 -14.32 14.12
CA TYR A 412 -5.31 -13.32 14.66
C TYR A 412 -6.67 -13.88 15.10
N TYR A 413 -6.86 -15.22 15.13
CA TYR A 413 -8.15 -15.82 15.53
C TYR A 413 -8.59 -15.47 16.96
N SER A 414 -7.67 -15.14 17.84
CA SER A 414 -8.00 -14.67 19.20
C SER A 414 -8.78 -13.35 19.18
N VAL A 415 -8.56 -12.52 18.16
CA VAL A 415 -9.24 -11.22 18.01
C VAL A 415 -10.72 -11.40 17.72
N ASP A 416 -11.11 -12.44 16.97
CA ASP A 416 -12.52 -12.73 16.65
C ASP A 416 -13.33 -13.10 17.90
N LYS A 417 -12.70 -13.78 18.87
CA LYS A 417 -13.36 -14.20 20.13
C LYS A 417 -13.69 -13.03 21.05
N THR A 418 -12.84 -12.00 21.07
CA THR A 418 -13.06 -10.82 21.91
C THR A 418 -14.22 -9.95 21.41
N VAL A 419 -14.46 -9.90 20.11
CA VAL A 419 -15.62 -9.18 19.54
C VAL A 419 -16.92 -9.86 19.93
N ALA A 420 -16.99 -11.20 19.86
CA ALA A 420 -18.17 -11.96 20.28
C ALA A 420 -18.46 -11.85 21.79
N ALA A 421 -17.44 -11.65 22.64
CA ALA A 421 -17.58 -11.48 24.07
C ALA A 421 -18.08 -10.07 24.46
N ASP A 422 -17.69 -9.05 23.71
CA ASP A 422 -18.13 -7.66 23.94
C ASP A 422 -19.59 -7.46 23.49
N ASP A 423 -20.05 -8.14 22.45
CA ASP A 423 -21.46 -8.10 22.02
C ASP A 423 -22.40 -8.75 23.05
N ASN A 424 -21.92 -9.72 23.85
CA ASN A 424 -22.66 -10.33 24.93
C ASN A 424 -22.69 -9.50 26.25
N LYS A 425 -21.94 -8.40 26.31
CA LYS A 425 -21.86 -7.51 27.47
C LYS A 425 -22.71 -6.23 27.35
N THR A 426 -23.53 -6.09 26.30
CA THR A 426 -24.45 -4.96 26.22
C THR A 426 -25.47 -5.08 27.36
N PRO A 427 -25.59 -4.09 28.26
CA PRO A 427 -26.57 -4.19 29.38
C PRO A 427 -27.97 -4.12 28.80
N THR A 428 -28.78 -5.11 29.09
CA THR A 428 -30.24 -4.98 29.15
C THR A 428 -30.56 -3.89 30.18
N SER A 429 -30.65 -2.66 29.76
CA SER A 429 -31.30 -1.62 30.55
C SER A 429 -32.77 -1.63 30.20
N ALA A 430 -33.55 -2.26 31.07
CA ALA A 430 -34.94 -1.94 31.33
C ALA A 430 -35.00 -1.23 32.70
N PRO A 431 -36.08 -0.62 33.09
CA PRO A 431 -37.30 -0.26 32.37
C PRO A 431 -37.45 1.23 32.11
#